data_003bceb5056512c5cb11d796029b424f
#
_entry.id   003bceb5056512c5cb11d796029b424f
#
_cell.length_a   1.000
_cell.length_b   1.000
_cell.length_c   1.000
_cell.angle_alpha   90.00
_cell.angle_beta   90.00
_cell.angle_gamma   90.00
#
_symmetry.space_group_name_H-M   'P 1'
#
loop_
_entity.id
_entity.type
_entity.pdbx_description
1 polymer ?
#
loop_
_entity_poly.entity_id
_entity_poly.type
_entity_poly.pdbx_seq_one_letter_code
_entity_poly.pdbx_strand_id
1 'polypeptide(L)'
;MSSRGTRFRSESTLAVDGRTGATVRQVTAAPAIHHHPFFFVPAYDDAMRRLVFVSHRTGAPQLFAEERASGDLVQLTDQPGIAEWSVHPSHDGRFVYYTAGAEGWRVDCTTCEAEQVAVFGDVALREQGMVGAAMGTTALSRDDRWWAVKFNEGPVACLAVVDTRDRSWEVILRRDTIGHQQFCPDDDTLLFYAGPLTDRVWLVNRDGSGNRRLHERAPGQWVTHETWLPGRRELAFVDWPHGMRAIDVDSGAERQVTTVNAWHAASRRDGRRMVADTNFPDIGLQLFDPTDGVGAPTTLCHPAASSLGAHWAGPFPYADGPVAVHAPQHTHPHPSFAPDGSRVVFTSDRTGFAQVYEVTVGEEFA
;
A
#
# COMPACT_ATOMS: atom_id res chain seq x y z
N MET A 1 -16.93 -21.62 -17.19
CA MET A 1 -15.56 -21.54 -17.75
C MET A 1 -14.82 -20.49 -16.95
N SER A 2 -13.54 -20.73 -16.64
CA SER A 2 -12.73 -19.74 -15.93
C SER A 2 -12.53 -18.49 -16.81
N SER A 3 -12.58 -17.31 -16.18
CA SER A 3 -12.32 -16.02 -16.85
C SER A 3 -10.84 -15.61 -16.78
N ARG A 4 -9.96 -16.43 -16.16
CA ARG A 4 -8.51 -16.20 -16.11
C ARG A 4 -7.92 -16.12 -17.52
N GLY A 5 -7.00 -15.19 -17.73
CA GLY A 5 -6.39 -14.93 -19.02
C GLY A 5 -7.24 -14.12 -19.97
N THR A 6 -8.48 -13.74 -19.58
CA THR A 6 -9.31 -12.86 -20.42
C THR A 6 -8.63 -11.51 -20.60
N ARG A 7 -8.56 -11.07 -21.85
CA ARG A 7 -7.96 -9.79 -22.24
C ARG A 7 -9.03 -8.76 -22.57
N PHE A 8 -8.81 -7.56 -22.09
CA PHE A 8 -9.61 -6.38 -22.38
C PHE A 8 -8.72 -5.36 -23.08
N ARG A 9 -9.27 -4.67 -24.06
CA ARG A 9 -8.55 -3.58 -24.74
C ARG A 9 -8.21 -2.48 -23.73
N SER A 10 -7.16 -1.74 -24.04
CA SER A 10 -6.78 -0.56 -23.27
C SER A 10 -7.98 0.37 -23.06
N GLU A 11 -8.19 0.76 -21.81
CA GLU A 11 -9.22 1.73 -21.40
C GLU A 11 -8.60 3.11 -21.12
N SER A 12 -7.30 3.24 -21.36
CA SER A 12 -6.57 4.40 -20.90
C SER A 12 -6.91 5.68 -21.67
N THR A 13 -7.01 6.77 -20.91
CA THR A 13 -7.17 8.13 -21.45
C THR A 13 -6.17 9.08 -20.78
N LEU A 14 -5.84 10.17 -21.47
CA LEU A 14 -4.98 11.22 -20.96
C LEU A 14 -5.80 12.47 -20.66
N ALA A 15 -5.48 13.13 -19.57
CA ALA A 15 -6.01 14.42 -19.19
C ALA A 15 -4.88 15.30 -18.60
N VAL A 16 -5.11 16.59 -18.55
CA VAL A 16 -4.19 17.55 -17.91
C VAL A 16 -4.87 18.03 -16.63
N ASP A 17 -4.14 17.99 -15.52
CA ASP A 17 -4.59 18.64 -14.29
C ASP A 17 -4.61 20.16 -14.48
N GLY A 18 -5.80 20.77 -14.37
CA GLY A 18 -6.00 22.19 -14.67
C GLY A 18 -5.32 23.15 -13.70
N ARG A 19 -4.84 22.66 -12.55
CA ARG A 19 -4.17 23.47 -11.52
C ARG A 19 -2.65 23.39 -11.62
N THR A 20 -2.13 22.19 -11.90
CA THR A 20 -0.67 21.94 -11.94
C THR A 20 -0.11 21.86 -13.35
N GLY A 21 -0.94 21.60 -14.34
CA GLY A 21 -0.50 21.31 -15.70
C GLY A 21 0.05 19.88 -15.88
N ALA A 22 0.04 19.07 -14.86
CA ALA A 22 0.57 17.71 -14.92
C ALA A 22 -0.29 16.81 -15.81
N THR A 23 0.35 15.95 -16.61
CA THR A 23 -0.34 14.93 -17.40
C THR A 23 -0.75 13.76 -16.51
N VAL A 24 -2.04 13.52 -16.42
CA VAL A 24 -2.66 12.42 -15.70
C VAL A 24 -3.23 11.42 -16.68
N ARG A 25 -2.84 10.15 -16.53
CA ARG A 25 -3.36 9.03 -17.29
C ARG A 25 -4.36 8.26 -16.43
N GLN A 26 -5.59 8.15 -16.87
CA GLN A 26 -6.53 7.16 -16.32
C GLN A 26 -6.19 5.81 -16.95
N VAL A 27 -6.02 4.77 -16.13
CA VAL A 27 -5.64 3.41 -16.59
C VAL A 27 -6.87 2.55 -16.82
N THR A 28 -7.85 2.63 -15.91
CA THR A 28 -9.09 1.84 -15.94
C THR A 28 -10.31 2.74 -16.09
N ALA A 29 -11.37 2.29 -16.79
CA ALA A 29 -12.57 3.08 -17.02
C ALA A 29 -13.89 2.28 -16.95
N ALA A 30 -13.84 0.96 -16.75
CA ALA A 30 -15.06 0.17 -16.60
C ALA A 30 -15.87 0.64 -15.37
N PRO A 31 -17.22 0.59 -15.41
CA PRO A 31 -18.09 1.04 -14.33
C PRO A 31 -18.09 0.07 -13.16
N ALA A 32 -16.95 -0.09 -12.52
CA ALA A 32 -16.70 -0.95 -11.37
C ALA A 32 -15.57 -0.33 -10.52
N ILE A 33 -15.38 -0.85 -9.31
CA ILE A 33 -14.27 -0.47 -8.45
C ILE A 33 -12.97 -1.04 -9.00
N HIS A 34 -11.96 -0.19 -9.13
CA HIS A 34 -10.59 -0.55 -9.43
C HIS A 34 -9.66 0.22 -8.49
N HIS A 35 -8.69 -0.47 -7.91
CA HIS A 35 -7.66 0.19 -7.10
C HIS A 35 -6.32 -0.53 -7.23
N HIS A 36 -5.22 0.20 -7.12
CA HIS A 36 -3.89 -0.40 -7.03
C HIS A 36 -3.64 -0.94 -5.62
N PRO A 37 -2.56 -1.71 -5.36
CA PRO A 37 -2.16 -2.15 -4.03
C PRO A 37 -1.99 -0.98 -3.04
N PHE A 38 -1.86 -1.30 -1.76
CA PHE A 38 -1.72 -0.29 -0.71
C PHE A 38 -0.44 0.54 -0.91
N PHE A 39 -0.42 1.81 -0.50
CA PHE A 39 0.60 2.82 -0.86
C PHE A 39 2.07 2.39 -0.69
N PHE A 40 2.39 1.52 0.27
CA PHE A 40 3.74 1.01 0.47
C PHE A 40 4.05 -0.28 -0.30
N VAL A 41 3.07 -0.83 -1.01
CA VAL A 41 3.23 -2.02 -1.86
C VAL A 41 3.42 -1.57 -3.31
N PRO A 42 4.50 -1.99 -3.99
CA PRO A 42 4.69 -1.65 -5.39
C PRO A 42 3.54 -2.17 -6.25
N ALA A 43 2.98 -1.31 -7.10
CA ALA A 43 1.96 -1.72 -8.07
C ALA A 43 2.57 -2.28 -9.37
N TYR A 44 3.87 -2.10 -9.57
CA TYR A 44 4.63 -2.50 -10.76
C TYR A 44 5.69 -3.53 -10.43
N ASP A 45 6.06 -4.35 -11.42
CA ASP A 45 7.32 -5.06 -11.40
C ASP A 45 8.50 -4.11 -11.69
N ASP A 46 9.71 -4.50 -11.28
CA ASP A 46 10.91 -3.66 -11.41
C ASP A 46 11.25 -3.26 -12.85
N ALA A 47 10.88 -4.08 -13.81
CA ALA A 47 11.07 -3.82 -15.23
C ALA A 47 9.94 -2.99 -15.87
N MET A 48 8.96 -2.53 -15.08
CA MET A 48 7.82 -1.74 -15.57
C MET A 48 7.01 -2.42 -16.69
N ARG A 49 6.99 -3.76 -16.73
CA ARG A 49 6.26 -4.50 -17.75
C ARG A 49 4.76 -4.54 -17.50
N ARG A 50 4.39 -4.55 -16.21
CA ARG A 50 3.00 -4.65 -15.77
C ARG A 50 2.68 -3.68 -14.64
N LEU A 51 1.46 -3.16 -14.67
CA LEU A 51 0.82 -2.50 -13.55
C LEU A 51 -0.27 -3.43 -13.02
N VAL A 52 -0.12 -3.91 -11.79
CA VAL A 52 -1.09 -4.80 -11.14
C VAL A 52 -2.11 -3.99 -10.36
N PHE A 53 -3.36 -4.41 -10.42
CA PHE A 53 -4.46 -3.77 -9.70
C PHE A 53 -5.58 -4.77 -9.38
N VAL A 54 -6.45 -4.40 -8.45
CA VAL A 54 -7.69 -5.11 -8.14
C VAL A 54 -8.82 -4.53 -8.96
N SER A 55 -9.71 -5.39 -9.45
CA SER A 55 -10.90 -4.98 -10.19
C SER A 55 -12.13 -5.79 -9.76
N HIS A 56 -13.23 -5.09 -9.53
CA HIS A 56 -14.54 -5.71 -9.24
C HIS A 56 -15.41 -5.88 -10.49
N ARG A 57 -14.88 -5.70 -11.71
CA ARG A 57 -15.65 -5.75 -12.97
C ARG A 57 -16.35 -7.07 -13.23
N THR A 58 -15.93 -8.15 -12.57
CA THR A 58 -16.54 -9.48 -12.68
C THR A 58 -17.47 -9.81 -11.53
N GLY A 59 -17.84 -8.82 -10.70
CA GLY A 59 -18.80 -8.96 -9.58
C GLY A 59 -18.15 -9.24 -8.23
N ALA A 60 -16.85 -9.54 -8.19
CA ALA A 60 -16.06 -9.74 -6.99
C ALA A 60 -14.61 -9.25 -7.22
N PRO A 61 -13.83 -8.97 -6.17
CA PRO A 61 -12.44 -8.57 -6.34
C PRO A 61 -11.62 -9.67 -7.00
N GLN A 62 -10.97 -9.32 -8.12
CA GLN A 62 -10.04 -10.16 -8.85
C GLN A 62 -8.78 -9.36 -9.18
N LEU A 63 -7.66 -10.05 -9.37
CA LEU A 63 -6.40 -9.44 -9.75
C LEU A 63 -6.34 -9.27 -11.27
N PHE A 64 -5.90 -8.11 -11.68
CA PHE A 64 -5.67 -7.73 -13.06
C PHE A 64 -4.28 -7.15 -13.23
N ALA A 65 -3.76 -7.23 -14.43
CA ALA A 65 -2.55 -6.51 -14.82
C ALA A 65 -2.80 -5.72 -16.10
N GLU A 66 -2.28 -4.51 -16.19
CA GLU A 66 -2.08 -3.82 -17.43
C GLU A 66 -0.74 -4.23 -18.04
N GLU A 67 -0.74 -4.74 -19.25
CA GLU A 67 0.46 -4.97 -20.06
C GLU A 67 0.95 -3.63 -20.59
N ARG A 68 2.04 -3.10 -20.06
CA ARG A 68 2.50 -1.74 -20.32
C ARG A 68 2.81 -1.46 -21.81
N ALA A 69 3.24 -2.50 -22.56
CA ALA A 69 3.58 -2.37 -23.98
C ALA A 69 2.36 -2.11 -24.86
N SER A 70 1.19 -2.64 -24.52
CA SER A 70 -0.04 -2.50 -25.32
C SER A 70 -1.11 -1.65 -24.63
N GLY A 71 -1.05 -1.54 -23.30
CA GLY A 71 -2.11 -0.98 -22.47
C GLY A 71 -3.30 -1.92 -22.27
N ASP A 72 -3.27 -3.14 -22.81
CA ASP A 72 -4.34 -4.13 -22.62
C ASP A 72 -4.37 -4.61 -21.18
N LEU A 73 -5.57 -4.89 -20.67
CA LEU A 73 -5.78 -5.40 -19.33
C LEU A 73 -5.97 -6.92 -19.37
N VAL A 74 -5.33 -7.63 -18.47
CA VAL A 74 -5.42 -9.10 -18.37
C VAL A 74 -5.97 -9.47 -17.00
N GLN A 75 -7.02 -10.28 -16.97
CA GLN A 75 -7.53 -10.87 -15.74
C GLN A 75 -6.63 -12.02 -15.28
N LEU A 76 -5.95 -11.86 -14.15
CA LEU A 76 -5.01 -12.86 -13.63
C LEU A 76 -5.72 -13.96 -12.83
N THR A 77 -6.78 -13.62 -12.08
CA THR A 77 -7.47 -14.56 -11.19
C THR A 77 -8.95 -14.69 -11.52
N ASP A 78 -9.52 -15.82 -11.09
CA ASP A 78 -10.95 -16.09 -11.07
C ASP A 78 -11.22 -16.97 -9.85
N GLN A 79 -11.05 -16.37 -8.67
CA GLN A 79 -11.06 -17.07 -7.39
C GLN A 79 -11.90 -16.28 -6.39
N PRO A 80 -12.80 -16.95 -5.64
CA PRO A 80 -13.59 -16.30 -4.61
C PRO A 80 -12.73 -15.98 -3.38
N GLY A 81 -13.16 -14.97 -2.61
CA GLY A 81 -12.61 -14.68 -1.29
C GLY A 81 -11.23 -14.02 -1.28
N ILE A 82 -10.79 -13.42 -2.39
CA ILE A 82 -9.56 -12.66 -2.43
C ILE A 82 -9.66 -11.48 -1.45
N ALA A 83 -8.68 -11.38 -0.55
CA ALA A 83 -8.49 -10.21 0.31
C ALA A 83 -7.80 -9.11 -0.50
N GLU A 84 -8.55 -8.14 -0.96
CA GLU A 84 -8.14 -7.16 -1.97
C GLU A 84 -6.91 -6.31 -1.58
N TRP A 85 -6.67 -6.12 -0.28
CA TRP A 85 -5.50 -5.38 0.23
C TRP A 85 -4.27 -6.27 0.50
N SER A 86 -4.41 -7.59 0.37
CA SER A 86 -3.29 -8.53 0.56
C SER A 86 -2.35 -8.63 -0.65
N VAL A 87 -2.71 -7.99 -1.74
CA VAL A 87 -2.06 -8.12 -3.06
C VAL A 87 -0.65 -7.56 -3.04
N HIS A 88 0.32 -8.36 -3.45
CA HIS A 88 1.72 -7.94 -3.56
C HIS A 88 2.37 -8.52 -4.84
N PRO A 89 2.60 -7.71 -5.87
CA PRO A 89 3.39 -8.13 -7.03
C PRO A 89 4.83 -8.47 -6.65
N SER A 90 5.40 -9.52 -7.22
CA SER A 90 6.84 -9.79 -7.09
C SER A 90 7.66 -8.75 -7.86
N HIS A 91 8.84 -8.44 -7.34
CA HIS A 91 9.74 -7.46 -7.95
C HIS A 91 10.25 -7.92 -9.31
N ASP A 92 10.45 -9.24 -9.47
CA ASP A 92 10.84 -9.85 -10.75
C ASP A 92 9.70 -9.87 -11.79
N GLY A 93 8.46 -9.55 -11.39
CA GLY A 93 7.26 -9.49 -12.23
C GLY A 93 6.72 -10.84 -12.67
N ARG A 94 7.18 -11.93 -12.05
CA ARG A 94 6.70 -13.27 -12.37
C ARG A 94 5.38 -13.59 -11.72
N PHE A 95 5.21 -13.22 -10.45
CA PHE A 95 4.06 -13.59 -9.64
C PHE A 95 3.37 -12.37 -9.03
N VAL A 96 2.08 -12.56 -8.69
CA VAL A 96 1.39 -11.73 -7.72
C VAL A 96 0.97 -12.61 -6.56
N TYR A 97 1.37 -12.25 -5.35
CA TYR A 97 1.01 -12.92 -4.11
C TYR A 97 -0.25 -12.29 -3.52
N TYR A 98 -1.11 -13.12 -2.92
CA TYR A 98 -2.36 -12.66 -2.30
C TYR A 98 -2.89 -13.71 -1.33
N THR A 99 -3.84 -13.33 -0.48
CA THR A 99 -4.58 -14.26 0.36
C THR A 99 -6.03 -14.40 -0.11
N ALA A 100 -6.58 -15.59 0.05
CA ALA A 100 -7.99 -15.88 -0.22
C ALA A 100 -8.52 -16.87 0.83
N GLY A 101 -9.51 -16.47 1.60
CA GLY A 101 -9.97 -17.26 2.74
C GLY A 101 -8.83 -17.48 3.76
N ALA A 102 -8.55 -18.73 4.12
CA ALA A 102 -7.47 -19.11 5.04
C ALA A 102 -6.13 -19.41 4.33
N GLU A 103 -6.02 -19.09 3.07
CA GLU A 103 -4.94 -19.58 2.21
C GLU A 103 -4.12 -18.46 1.60
N GLY A 104 -2.82 -18.70 1.50
CA GLY A 104 -1.89 -17.88 0.73
C GLY A 104 -1.69 -18.45 -0.67
N TRP A 105 -1.77 -17.59 -1.66
CA TRP A 105 -1.70 -17.92 -3.08
C TRP A 105 -0.70 -17.05 -3.82
N ARG A 106 -0.24 -17.54 -4.94
CA ARG A 106 0.41 -16.72 -5.98
C ARG A 106 -0.14 -17.08 -7.36
N VAL A 107 -0.22 -16.11 -8.24
CA VAL A 107 -0.59 -16.29 -9.64
C VAL A 107 0.56 -15.90 -10.54
N ASP A 108 0.89 -16.76 -11.52
CA ASP A 108 1.89 -16.44 -12.56
C ASP A 108 1.30 -15.42 -13.55
N CYS A 109 1.95 -14.29 -13.69
CA CYS A 109 1.48 -13.17 -14.52
C CYS A 109 1.45 -13.47 -16.02
N THR A 110 2.10 -14.55 -16.48
CA THR A 110 2.16 -14.92 -17.89
C THR A 110 1.16 -16.00 -18.24
N THR A 111 1.07 -17.04 -17.41
CA THR A 111 0.17 -18.18 -17.66
C THR A 111 -1.20 -18.00 -17.01
N CYS A 112 -1.32 -17.07 -16.07
CA CYS A 112 -2.49 -16.89 -15.20
C CYS A 112 -2.80 -18.15 -14.36
N GLU A 113 -1.85 -19.05 -14.18
CA GLU A 113 -2.00 -20.20 -13.29
C GLU A 113 -1.77 -19.79 -11.85
N ALA A 114 -2.73 -20.08 -10.99
CA ALA A 114 -2.63 -19.82 -9.56
C ALA A 114 -2.25 -21.11 -8.82
N GLU A 115 -1.35 -20.97 -7.85
CA GLU A 115 -0.94 -22.06 -6.98
C GLU A 115 -1.02 -21.66 -5.51
N GLN A 116 -1.43 -22.58 -4.66
CA GLN A 116 -1.44 -22.41 -3.22
C GLN A 116 -0.01 -22.45 -2.67
N VAL A 117 0.35 -21.45 -1.91
CA VAL A 117 1.68 -21.30 -1.29
C VAL A 117 1.67 -21.77 0.15
N ALA A 118 0.61 -21.45 0.89
CA ALA A 118 0.47 -21.78 2.30
C ALA A 118 -1.00 -21.93 2.70
N VAL A 119 -1.26 -22.64 3.79
CA VAL A 119 -2.55 -22.66 4.47
C VAL A 119 -2.32 -22.12 5.88
N PHE A 120 -2.96 -21.03 6.20
CA PHE A 120 -2.87 -20.37 7.50
C PHE A 120 -4.08 -20.73 8.38
N GLY A 121 -4.26 -19.99 9.46
CA GLY A 121 -5.52 -19.92 10.16
C GLY A 121 -6.51 -18.98 9.44
N ASP A 122 -7.42 -18.39 10.19
CA ASP A 122 -8.39 -17.44 9.67
C ASP A 122 -7.70 -16.12 9.26
N VAL A 123 -7.60 -15.85 7.95
CA VAL A 123 -7.09 -14.59 7.41
C VAL A 123 -8.16 -13.50 7.32
N ALA A 124 -9.42 -13.82 7.66
CA ALA A 124 -10.48 -12.83 7.69
C ALA A 124 -10.17 -11.75 8.72
N LEU A 125 -10.39 -10.51 8.30
CA LEU A 125 -10.20 -9.36 9.17
C LEU A 125 -11.29 -9.33 10.23
N ARG A 126 -10.89 -9.18 11.49
CA ARG A 126 -11.83 -9.09 12.62
C ARG A 126 -12.15 -7.66 13.00
N GLU A 127 -11.31 -6.73 12.56
CA GLU A 127 -11.59 -5.31 12.71
C GLU A 127 -12.78 -4.94 11.83
N GLN A 128 -13.78 -4.36 12.44
CA GLN A 128 -14.97 -3.93 11.71
C GLN A 128 -14.70 -2.65 10.91
N GLY A 129 -15.31 -2.57 9.73
CA GLY A 129 -15.28 -1.40 8.89
C GLY A 129 -14.07 -1.35 7.94
N MET A 130 -13.97 -0.26 7.20
CA MET A 130 -13.03 -0.09 6.09
C MET A 130 -11.57 0.03 6.50
N VAL A 131 -11.31 0.48 7.72
CA VAL A 131 -9.97 0.57 8.29
C VAL A 131 -9.38 -0.82 8.51
N GLY A 132 -10.20 -1.76 8.98
CA GLY A 132 -9.78 -3.14 9.18
C GLY A 132 -9.30 -3.81 7.90
N ALA A 133 -9.91 -3.51 6.76
CA ALA A 133 -9.53 -4.10 5.48
C ALA A 133 -8.06 -3.83 5.13
N ALA A 134 -7.59 -2.61 5.36
CA ALA A 134 -6.19 -2.22 5.08
C ALA A 134 -5.16 -2.88 6.02
N MET A 135 -5.59 -3.43 7.16
CA MET A 135 -4.70 -4.19 8.06
C MET A 135 -4.32 -5.57 7.52
N GLY A 136 -4.96 -6.03 6.44
CA GLY A 136 -4.69 -7.30 5.77
C GLY A 136 -3.61 -7.25 4.70
N THR A 137 -2.83 -6.17 4.61
CA THR A 137 -1.70 -6.08 3.68
C THR A 137 -0.67 -7.19 3.93
N THR A 138 0.06 -7.58 2.88
CA THR A 138 1.18 -8.51 2.96
C THR A 138 2.48 -7.82 2.53
N ALA A 139 3.61 -8.45 2.75
CA ALA A 139 4.90 -7.90 2.34
C ALA A 139 5.80 -8.96 1.74
N LEU A 140 6.47 -8.64 0.63
CA LEU A 140 7.58 -9.44 0.08
C LEU A 140 8.91 -8.79 0.42
N SER A 141 9.92 -9.60 0.73
CA SER A 141 11.31 -9.15 0.80
C SER A 141 11.78 -8.67 -0.57
N ARG A 142 12.84 -7.87 -0.60
CA ARG A 142 13.35 -7.27 -1.84
C ARG A 142 13.81 -8.30 -2.89
N ASP A 143 14.21 -9.48 -2.46
CA ASP A 143 14.62 -10.60 -3.31
C ASP A 143 13.47 -11.57 -3.67
N ASP A 144 12.22 -11.24 -3.33
CA ASP A 144 10.99 -12.03 -3.51
C ASP A 144 11.00 -13.40 -2.79
N ARG A 145 11.98 -13.63 -1.91
CA ARG A 145 12.11 -14.91 -1.23
C ARG A 145 11.17 -15.05 -0.04
N TRP A 146 10.99 -13.99 0.74
CA TRP A 146 10.25 -14.05 1.99
C TRP A 146 8.93 -13.29 1.87
N TRP A 147 7.86 -13.96 2.20
CA TRP A 147 6.51 -13.37 2.18
C TRP A 147 5.93 -13.34 3.58
N ALA A 148 5.71 -12.15 4.12
CA ALA A 148 5.14 -11.92 5.43
C ALA A 148 3.62 -11.75 5.34
N VAL A 149 2.87 -12.56 6.09
CA VAL A 149 1.40 -12.62 6.08
C VAL A 149 0.87 -12.56 7.49
N LYS A 150 -0.13 -11.68 7.70
CA LYS A 150 -0.90 -11.65 8.94
C LYS A 150 -2.13 -12.55 8.81
N PHE A 151 -2.39 -13.36 9.83
CA PHE A 151 -3.63 -14.12 9.98
C PHE A 151 -4.05 -14.18 11.47
N ASN A 152 -5.21 -14.76 11.80
CA ASN A 152 -5.69 -14.82 13.16
C ASN A 152 -5.90 -16.28 13.63
N GLU A 153 -5.44 -16.56 14.85
CA GLU A 153 -5.79 -17.76 15.63
C GLU A 153 -6.75 -17.34 16.75
N GLY A 154 -8.04 -17.48 16.53
CA GLY A 154 -8.99 -16.93 17.47
C GLY A 154 -8.87 -15.41 17.60
N PRO A 155 -8.70 -14.84 18.80
CA PRO A 155 -8.52 -13.40 19.02
C PRO A 155 -7.07 -12.93 18.78
N VAL A 156 -6.14 -13.84 18.56
CA VAL A 156 -4.71 -13.54 18.46
C VAL A 156 -4.32 -13.31 17.00
N ALA A 157 -3.70 -12.18 16.72
CA ALA A 157 -3.07 -11.91 15.45
C ALA A 157 -1.70 -12.59 15.39
N CYS A 158 -1.45 -13.31 14.31
CA CYS A 158 -0.22 -14.03 14.03
C CYS A 158 0.47 -13.40 12.82
N LEU A 159 1.77 -13.19 12.89
CA LEU A 159 2.61 -12.86 11.74
C LEU A 159 3.37 -14.11 11.33
N ALA A 160 3.12 -14.58 10.12
CA ALA A 160 3.86 -15.67 9.50
C ALA A 160 4.84 -15.14 8.48
N VAL A 161 5.95 -15.85 8.31
CA VAL A 161 6.89 -15.65 7.20
C VAL A 161 6.99 -16.95 6.41
N VAL A 162 6.80 -16.85 5.12
CA VAL A 162 6.83 -17.95 4.15
C VAL A 162 8.11 -17.86 3.32
N ASP A 163 8.87 -18.94 3.19
CA ASP A 163 9.88 -19.07 2.14
C ASP A 163 9.18 -19.41 0.81
N THR A 164 9.18 -18.51 -0.14
CA THR A 164 8.46 -18.67 -1.41
C THR A 164 9.05 -19.74 -2.32
N ARG A 165 10.26 -20.24 -2.02
CA ARG A 165 10.96 -21.24 -2.82
C ARG A 165 10.52 -22.65 -2.48
N ASP A 166 10.48 -22.99 -1.20
CA ASP A 166 10.11 -24.34 -0.72
C ASP A 166 8.73 -24.38 -0.07
N ARG A 167 8.08 -23.20 0.15
CA ARG A 167 6.75 -23.03 0.75
C ARG A 167 6.68 -23.41 2.22
N SER A 168 7.81 -23.56 2.88
CA SER A 168 7.83 -23.66 4.33
C SER A 168 7.43 -22.32 4.95
N TRP A 169 6.77 -22.37 6.10
CA TRP A 169 6.41 -21.15 6.81
C TRP A 169 6.37 -21.37 8.32
N GLU A 170 6.56 -20.30 9.06
CA GLU A 170 6.48 -20.31 10.51
C GLU A 170 5.83 -19.03 11.05
N VAL A 171 5.21 -19.11 12.20
CA VAL A 171 4.70 -17.95 12.93
C VAL A 171 5.82 -17.36 13.76
N ILE A 172 6.24 -16.17 13.39
CA ILE A 172 7.35 -15.45 14.06
C ILE A 172 6.87 -14.57 15.21
N LEU A 173 5.57 -14.22 15.24
CA LEU A 173 5.03 -13.32 16.26
C LEU A 173 3.54 -13.59 16.49
N ARG A 174 3.11 -13.45 17.75
CA ARG A 174 1.70 -13.47 18.18
C ARG A 174 1.42 -12.26 19.06
N ARG A 175 0.38 -11.49 18.74
CA ARG A 175 -0.06 -10.31 19.47
C ARG A 175 -1.57 -10.10 19.34
N ASP A 176 -2.10 -9.12 20.09
CA ASP A 176 -3.51 -8.73 19.97
C ASP A 176 -3.79 -8.03 18.64
N THR A 177 -2.83 -7.25 18.16
CA THR A 177 -2.94 -6.50 16.88
C THR A 177 -1.62 -6.55 16.12
N ILE A 178 -1.70 -6.90 14.84
CA ILE A 178 -0.61 -6.83 13.85
C ILE A 178 -1.22 -6.32 12.54
N GLY A 179 -0.55 -5.40 11.88
CA GLY A 179 -0.91 -4.93 10.55
C GLY A 179 0.21 -4.17 9.89
N HIS A 180 0.01 -3.76 8.63
CA HIS A 180 0.94 -2.94 7.86
C HIS A 180 2.39 -3.46 7.84
N GLN A 181 2.59 -4.77 7.99
CA GLN A 181 3.94 -5.35 8.02
C GLN A 181 4.69 -5.04 6.72
N GLN A 182 5.96 -4.68 6.87
CA GLN A 182 6.85 -4.32 5.76
C GLN A 182 8.25 -4.83 6.06
N PHE A 183 8.89 -5.51 5.10
CA PHE A 183 10.33 -5.74 5.19
C PHE A 183 11.09 -4.43 5.06
N CYS A 184 12.18 -4.30 5.80
CA CYS A 184 13.13 -3.22 5.57
C CYS A 184 13.73 -3.38 4.15
N PRO A 185 13.68 -2.37 3.29
CA PRO A 185 14.18 -2.48 1.91
C PRO A 185 15.69 -2.72 1.82
N ASP A 186 16.41 -2.38 2.89
CA ASP A 186 17.88 -2.48 2.97
C ASP A 186 18.34 -3.70 3.79
N ASP A 187 17.39 -4.46 4.40
CA ASP A 187 17.68 -5.59 5.30
C ASP A 187 16.47 -6.53 5.41
N ASP A 188 16.44 -7.59 4.60
CA ASP A 188 15.35 -8.60 4.59
C ASP A 188 15.30 -9.48 5.83
N THR A 189 16.16 -9.27 6.80
CA THR A 189 16.03 -9.89 8.11
C THR A 189 15.18 -9.07 9.08
N LEU A 190 14.88 -7.82 8.78
CA LEU A 190 14.15 -6.89 9.62
C LEU A 190 12.78 -6.55 9.06
N LEU A 191 11.75 -6.59 9.92
CA LEU A 191 10.39 -6.17 9.60
C LEU A 191 9.93 -5.07 10.55
N PHE A 192 9.19 -4.13 9.99
CA PHE A 192 8.25 -3.29 10.72
C PHE A 192 6.88 -3.97 10.76
N TYR A 193 6.14 -3.78 11.86
CA TYR A 193 4.70 -4.04 11.92
C TYR A 193 3.99 -3.01 12.79
N ALA A 194 2.74 -2.73 12.45
CA ALA A 194 1.88 -1.87 13.22
C ALA A 194 1.17 -2.67 14.32
N GLY A 195 1.28 -2.20 15.56
CA GLY A 195 0.43 -2.57 16.68
C GLY A 195 -0.88 -1.76 16.71
N PRO A 196 -1.59 -1.74 17.83
CA PRO A 196 -2.78 -0.91 18.00
C PRO A 196 -2.43 0.59 17.93
N LEU A 197 -3.42 1.45 17.68
CA LEU A 197 -3.21 2.91 17.58
C LEU A 197 -2.52 3.53 18.80
N THR A 198 -2.67 2.90 19.97
CA THR A 198 -2.04 3.36 21.23
C THR A 198 -0.59 2.93 21.37
N ASP A 199 -0.11 1.95 20.61
CA ASP A 199 1.22 1.35 20.69
C ASP A 199 1.64 0.80 19.32
N ARG A 200 1.93 1.70 18.39
CA ARG A 200 1.83 1.45 16.97
C ARG A 200 3.09 0.89 16.31
N VAL A 201 4.27 1.44 16.63
CA VAL A 201 5.47 1.27 15.79
C VAL A 201 6.42 0.24 16.41
N TRP A 202 6.53 -0.92 15.77
CA TRP A 202 7.30 -2.06 16.26
C TRP A 202 8.23 -2.64 15.20
N LEU A 203 9.32 -3.20 15.64
CA LEU A 203 10.26 -3.97 14.83
C LEU A 203 10.36 -5.41 15.34
N VAL A 204 10.61 -6.32 14.40
CA VAL A 204 10.90 -7.73 14.70
C VAL A 204 11.82 -8.28 13.61
N ASN A 205 12.73 -9.18 13.97
CA ASN A 205 13.49 -9.91 12.98
C ASN A 205 12.63 -11.01 12.35
N ARG A 206 12.94 -11.40 11.12
CA ARG A 206 12.25 -12.44 10.37
C ARG A 206 12.20 -13.80 11.07
N ASP A 207 13.10 -14.08 11.99
CA ASP A 207 13.12 -15.27 12.84
C ASP A 207 12.35 -15.10 14.17
N GLY A 208 11.65 -13.97 14.34
CA GLY A 208 10.90 -13.64 15.57
C GLY A 208 11.74 -13.05 16.68
N SER A 209 13.06 -13.03 16.57
CA SER A 209 13.94 -12.38 17.54
C SER A 209 13.88 -10.86 17.46
N GLY A 210 14.45 -10.17 18.45
CA GLY A 210 14.60 -8.72 18.43
C GLY A 210 13.30 -7.93 18.43
N ASN A 211 12.17 -8.54 18.82
CA ASN A 211 10.88 -7.82 18.88
C ASN A 211 10.97 -6.66 19.86
N ARG A 212 10.82 -5.42 19.36
CA ARG A 212 10.93 -4.21 20.17
C ARG A 212 10.06 -3.08 19.66
N ARG A 213 9.56 -2.27 20.58
CA ARG A 213 8.92 -1.00 20.25
C ARG A 213 9.97 -0.02 19.74
N LEU A 214 9.69 0.63 18.60
CA LEU A 214 10.57 1.62 18.03
C LEU A 214 10.18 3.04 18.45
N HIS A 215 8.88 3.36 18.50
CA HIS A 215 8.37 4.68 18.88
C HIS A 215 7.42 4.58 20.05
N GLU A 216 7.57 5.46 21.04
CA GLU A 216 6.63 5.63 22.14
C GLU A 216 5.74 6.84 21.90
N ARG A 217 4.47 6.57 21.63
CA ARG A 217 3.48 7.60 21.33
C ARG A 217 3.26 8.56 22.48
N ALA A 218 3.37 9.86 22.24
CA ALA A 218 2.99 10.87 23.21
C ALA A 218 1.46 10.91 23.42
N PRO A 219 0.97 11.32 24.61
CA PRO A 219 -0.46 11.52 24.85
C PRO A 219 -1.08 12.45 23.79
N GLY A 220 -2.17 12.01 23.16
CA GLY A 220 -2.86 12.78 22.11
C GLY A 220 -2.22 12.73 20.72
N GLN A 221 -1.03 12.16 20.57
CA GLN A 221 -0.40 11.98 19.27
C GLN A 221 -1.14 10.90 18.46
N TRP A 222 -1.35 11.16 17.18
CA TRP A 222 -1.88 10.17 16.24
C TRP A 222 -0.78 9.70 15.30
N VAL A 223 -0.34 8.45 15.47
CA VAL A 223 0.68 7.81 14.65
C VAL A 223 0.04 6.77 13.75
N THR A 224 0.31 6.86 12.43
CA THR A 224 -0.23 5.94 11.43
C THR A 224 0.60 5.96 10.14
N HIS A 225 0.24 5.10 9.18
CA HIS A 225 0.76 5.06 7.81
C HIS A 225 2.28 5.10 7.72
N GLU A 226 2.88 4.09 8.31
CA GLU A 226 4.31 3.89 8.36
C GLU A 226 4.85 3.42 6.99
N THR A 227 6.04 3.90 6.63
CA THR A 227 6.76 3.48 5.42
C THR A 227 8.28 3.60 5.62
N TRP A 228 9.03 2.72 5.00
CA TRP A 228 10.49 2.79 5.03
C TRP A 228 11.02 3.91 4.15
N LEU A 229 12.17 4.48 4.56
CA LEU A 229 13.01 5.35 3.76
C LEU A 229 14.22 4.54 3.27
N PRO A 230 14.21 4.06 2.02
CA PRO A 230 15.28 3.23 1.48
C PRO A 230 16.65 3.91 1.53
N GLY A 231 17.71 3.14 1.80
CA GLY A 231 19.08 3.62 1.91
C GLY A 231 19.40 4.36 3.20
N ARG A 232 18.49 4.38 4.18
CA ARG A 232 18.66 5.20 5.40
C ARG A 232 18.48 4.44 6.71
N ARG A 233 17.93 3.24 6.68
CA ARG A 233 17.47 2.53 7.89
C ARG A 233 16.58 3.39 8.81
N GLU A 234 15.74 4.20 8.18
CA GLU A 234 14.73 5.02 8.86
C GLU A 234 13.33 4.56 8.50
N LEU A 235 12.44 4.55 9.49
CA LEU A 235 11.01 4.36 9.30
C LEU A 235 10.32 5.72 9.43
N ALA A 236 9.64 6.14 8.37
CA ALA A 236 8.79 7.32 8.39
C ALA A 236 7.36 6.95 8.81
N PHE A 237 6.68 7.85 9.49
CA PHE A 237 5.28 7.70 9.89
C PHE A 237 4.55 9.05 9.88
N VAL A 238 3.25 8.99 9.70
CA VAL A 238 2.38 10.16 9.82
C VAL A 238 2.17 10.47 11.31
N ASP A 239 2.46 11.70 11.71
CA ASP A 239 2.13 12.31 13.00
C ASP A 239 0.99 13.30 12.76
N TRP A 240 -0.21 12.76 12.57
CA TRP A 240 -1.36 13.55 12.13
C TRP A 240 -1.90 14.45 13.25
N PRO A 241 -2.27 15.70 12.99
CA PRO A 241 -2.21 16.44 11.71
C PRO A 241 -0.91 17.26 11.52
N HIS A 242 0.17 16.92 12.20
CA HIS A 242 1.38 17.74 12.32
C HIS A 242 2.42 17.46 11.23
N GLY A 243 2.11 16.54 10.30
CA GLY A 243 3.00 16.15 9.21
C GLY A 243 3.55 14.73 9.36
N MET A 244 4.80 14.55 8.98
CA MET A 244 5.47 13.25 9.07
C MET A 244 6.79 13.36 9.84
N ARG A 245 7.12 12.30 10.56
CA ARG A 245 8.39 12.11 11.24
C ARG A 245 9.08 10.85 10.71
N ALA A 246 10.38 10.76 10.88
CA ALA A 246 11.14 9.54 10.69
C ALA A 246 11.93 9.21 11.96
N ILE A 247 12.14 7.92 12.17
CA ILE A 247 12.91 7.39 13.28
C ILE A 247 14.00 6.46 12.73
N ASP A 248 15.24 6.70 13.12
CA ASP A 248 16.36 5.82 12.83
C ASP A 248 16.24 4.54 13.65
N VAL A 249 16.27 3.38 12.98
CA VAL A 249 15.96 2.10 13.63
C VAL A 249 17.07 1.61 14.57
N ASP A 250 18.28 2.09 14.43
CA ASP A 250 19.42 1.67 15.22
C ASP A 250 19.60 2.57 16.46
N SER A 251 19.51 3.89 16.30
CA SER A 251 19.71 4.85 17.39
C SER A 251 18.42 5.28 18.10
N GLY A 252 17.25 5.11 17.45
CA GLY A 252 15.98 5.63 17.94
C GLY A 252 15.86 7.17 17.80
N ALA A 253 16.76 7.82 17.09
CA ALA A 253 16.70 9.27 16.88
C ALA A 253 15.57 9.63 15.93
N GLU A 254 14.74 10.58 16.34
CA GLU A 254 13.61 11.08 15.55
C GLU A 254 13.92 12.43 14.91
N ARG A 255 13.35 12.64 13.73
CA ARG A 255 13.40 13.92 13.02
C ARG A 255 12.10 14.23 12.30
N GLN A 256 11.87 15.52 11.99
CA GLN A 256 10.79 15.93 11.09
C GLN A 256 11.16 15.54 9.65
N VAL A 257 10.19 14.99 8.92
CA VAL A 257 10.27 14.70 7.48
C VAL A 257 9.61 15.80 6.66
N THR A 258 8.41 16.21 7.07
CA THR A 258 7.66 17.31 6.48
C THR A 258 6.59 17.82 7.45
N THR A 259 6.18 19.06 7.29
CA THR A 259 5.04 19.67 8.01
C THR A 259 3.73 19.56 7.23
N VAL A 260 3.75 18.96 6.04
CA VAL A 260 2.53 18.67 5.27
C VAL A 260 1.66 17.72 6.06
N ASN A 261 0.37 18.03 6.18
CA ASN A 261 -0.61 17.12 6.77
C ASN A 261 -0.89 15.94 5.82
N ALA A 262 0.10 15.06 5.72
CA ALA A 262 0.03 13.85 4.91
C ALA A 262 -0.91 12.82 5.52
N TRP A 263 -1.52 11.99 4.68
CA TRP A 263 -2.32 10.86 5.14
C TRP A 263 -1.68 9.52 4.75
N HIS A 264 -1.48 9.23 3.46
CA HIS A 264 -0.66 8.12 3.00
C HIS A 264 0.58 8.67 2.30
N ALA A 265 1.73 8.08 2.53
CA ALA A 265 2.95 8.53 1.90
C ALA A 265 3.85 7.36 1.52
N ALA A 266 4.42 7.43 0.33
CA ALA A 266 5.38 6.45 -0.17
C ALA A 266 6.70 7.12 -0.52
N SER A 267 7.80 6.40 -0.28
CA SER A 267 9.12 6.82 -0.70
C SER A 267 9.46 6.31 -2.09
N ARG A 268 10.17 7.14 -2.87
CA ARG A 268 10.87 6.67 -4.06
C ARG A 268 11.97 5.68 -3.64
N ARG A 269 12.27 4.71 -4.49
CA ARG A 269 13.20 3.61 -4.20
C ARG A 269 14.62 4.07 -3.80
N ASP A 270 15.04 5.26 -4.24
CA ASP A 270 16.34 5.85 -3.87
C ASP A 270 16.31 6.66 -2.56
N GLY A 271 15.17 6.73 -1.89
CA GLY A 271 14.99 7.47 -0.65
C GLY A 271 15.09 8.99 -0.76
N ARG A 272 15.14 9.55 -1.99
CA ARG A 272 15.35 11.00 -2.22
C ARG A 272 14.07 11.80 -2.37
N ARG A 273 12.96 11.14 -2.61
CA ARG A 273 11.64 11.79 -2.75
C ARG A 273 10.58 10.97 -2.07
N MET A 274 9.61 11.66 -1.54
CA MET A 274 8.34 11.09 -1.09
C MET A 274 7.18 11.74 -1.81
N VAL A 275 6.11 10.97 -1.98
CA VAL A 275 4.80 11.47 -2.41
C VAL A 275 3.78 11.17 -1.31
N ALA A 276 2.90 12.12 -1.04
CA ALA A 276 1.80 11.91 -0.09
C ALA A 276 0.48 12.42 -0.65
N ASP A 277 -0.60 11.74 -0.31
CA ASP A 277 -1.93 12.32 -0.38
C ASP A 277 -2.23 13.16 0.88
N THR A 278 -3.22 14.03 0.75
CA THR A 278 -3.74 14.84 1.83
C THR A 278 -5.26 14.76 1.80
N ASN A 279 -5.92 14.82 2.94
CA ASN A 279 -7.37 14.69 3.00
C ASN A 279 -8.06 15.74 3.88
N PHE A 280 -7.32 16.46 4.71
CA PHE A 280 -7.90 17.46 5.60
C PHE A 280 -7.00 18.69 5.81
N PRO A 281 -7.04 19.68 4.89
CA PRO A 281 -7.71 19.68 3.58
C PRO A 281 -6.96 18.86 2.53
N ASP A 282 -7.65 18.42 1.46
CA ASP A 282 -6.97 17.91 0.26
C ASP A 282 -6.36 19.09 -0.51
N ILE A 283 -5.05 19.11 -0.56
CA ILE A 283 -4.26 20.06 -1.33
C ILE A 283 -3.57 19.39 -2.54
N GLY A 284 -3.98 18.18 -2.86
CA GLY A 284 -3.41 17.36 -3.94
C GLY A 284 -2.29 16.44 -3.47
N LEU A 285 -1.74 15.67 -4.40
CA LEU A 285 -0.57 14.84 -4.15
C LEU A 285 0.66 15.73 -3.99
N GLN A 286 1.34 15.59 -2.85
CA GLN A 286 2.48 16.43 -2.50
C GLN A 286 3.78 15.66 -2.68
N LEU A 287 4.71 16.22 -3.47
CA LEU A 287 6.10 15.76 -3.60
C LEU A 287 7.01 16.55 -2.67
N PHE A 288 7.89 15.88 -1.95
CA PHE A 288 8.87 16.54 -1.08
C PHE A 288 10.14 15.70 -0.90
N ASP A 289 11.22 16.36 -0.49
CA ASP A 289 12.45 15.70 -0.09
C ASP A 289 12.35 15.27 1.37
N PRO A 290 12.43 13.97 1.68
CA PRO A 290 12.31 13.48 3.06
C PRO A 290 13.53 13.83 3.93
N THR A 291 14.58 14.43 3.37
CA THR A 291 15.81 14.77 4.09
C THR A 291 15.85 16.21 4.58
N ASP A 292 15.09 17.08 3.93
CA ASP A 292 15.11 18.53 4.20
C ASP A 292 14.27 18.91 5.45
N GLY A 293 13.20 18.16 5.74
CA GLY A 293 12.34 18.39 6.91
C GLY A 293 11.51 19.67 6.89
N VAL A 294 11.91 20.65 6.11
CA VAL A 294 11.31 22.01 6.05
C VAL A 294 11.11 22.52 4.63
N GLY A 295 11.63 21.82 3.62
CA GLY A 295 11.47 22.20 2.21
C GLY A 295 10.00 22.29 1.81
N ALA A 296 9.65 23.29 1.02
CA ALA A 296 8.30 23.45 0.53
C ALA A 296 7.94 22.27 -0.40
N PRO A 297 6.82 21.57 -0.15
CA PRO A 297 6.38 20.53 -1.05
C PRO A 297 5.90 21.11 -2.39
N THR A 298 5.94 20.29 -3.43
CA THR A 298 5.35 20.63 -4.72
C THR A 298 4.11 19.79 -4.95
N THR A 299 3.01 20.43 -5.33
CA THR A 299 1.79 19.72 -5.69
C THR A 299 1.95 19.09 -7.06
N LEU A 300 1.93 17.75 -7.12
CA LEU A 300 2.09 16.98 -8.34
C LEU A 300 0.81 17.02 -9.21
N CYS A 301 -0.33 16.66 -8.61
CA CYS A 301 -1.66 16.76 -9.23
C CYS A 301 -2.75 16.71 -8.15
N HIS A 302 -4.00 16.94 -8.58
CA HIS A 302 -5.17 16.84 -7.71
C HIS A 302 -5.94 15.55 -8.04
N PRO A 303 -5.95 14.55 -7.14
CA PRO A 303 -6.69 13.31 -7.36
C PRO A 303 -8.20 13.53 -7.44
N ALA A 304 -8.73 14.53 -6.75
CA ALA A 304 -10.17 14.79 -6.63
C ALA A 304 -10.95 13.54 -6.17
N ALA A 305 -10.38 12.82 -5.21
CA ALA A 305 -10.96 11.61 -4.63
C ALA A 305 -11.92 11.94 -3.49
N SER A 306 -12.94 11.11 -3.26
CA SER A 306 -13.98 11.35 -2.24
C SER A 306 -13.50 11.14 -0.80
N SER A 307 -12.24 10.80 -0.58
CA SER A 307 -11.60 10.83 0.74
C SER A 307 -11.77 12.18 1.47
N LEU A 308 -12.18 13.21 0.74
CA LEU A 308 -12.59 14.53 1.23
C LEU A 308 -13.97 14.59 1.89
N GLY A 309 -14.75 13.53 1.86
CA GLY A 309 -16.15 13.58 2.24
C GLY A 309 -16.40 14.05 3.67
N ALA A 310 -17.65 14.42 3.96
CA ALA A 310 -18.12 14.92 5.26
C ALA A 310 -17.90 13.95 6.44
N HIS A 311 -17.60 12.70 6.16
CA HIS A 311 -17.27 11.69 7.15
C HIS A 311 -15.89 11.85 7.79
N TRP A 312 -15.06 12.75 7.27
CA TRP A 312 -13.82 13.21 7.91
C TRP A 312 -14.06 14.40 8.87
N ALA A 313 -15.24 14.51 9.43
CA ALA A 313 -15.57 15.56 10.39
C ALA A 313 -14.89 15.29 11.73
N GLY A 314 -13.91 16.08 12.09
CA GLY A 314 -13.22 16.02 13.38
C GLY A 314 -11.72 15.78 13.25
N PRO A 315 -10.97 16.02 14.34
CA PRO A 315 -9.52 15.95 14.31
C PRO A 315 -8.98 14.53 14.19
N PHE A 316 -9.75 13.50 14.60
CA PHE A 316 -9.34 12.10 14.61
C PHE A 316 -10.43 11.22 14.01
N PRO A 317 -10.38 10.93 12.69
CA PRO A 317 -11.46 10.22 12.01
C PRO A 317 -11.69 8.79 12.49
N TYR A 318 -10.75 8.18 13.19
CA TYR A 318 -10.83 6.75 13.56
C TYR A 318 -10.87 6.47 15.06
N ALA A 319 -10.36 7.34 15.94
CA ALA A 319 -10.15 6.99 17.34
C ALA A 319 -11.38 7.27 18.20
N ASP A 320 -11.73 8.52 18.42
CA ASP A 320 -12.72 8.93 19.42
C ASP A 320 -13.86 9.75 18.79
N GLY A 321 -13.92 9.76 17.46
CA GLY A 321 -14.93 10.54 16.74
C GLY A 321 -16.29 9.85 16.70
N PRO A 322 -17.36 10.61 16.54
CA PRO A 322 -18.71 10.07 16.36
C PRO A 322 -18.90 9.43 14.98
N VAL A 323 -17.83 9.29 14.18
CA VAL A 323 -17.91 8.84 12.79
C VAL A 323 -18.03 7.33 12.76
N ALA A 324 -19.24 6.85 12.53
CA ALA A 324 -19.52 5.43 12.34
C ALA A 324 -19.17 4.93 10.92
N VAL A 325 -18.98 5.85 9.96
CA VAL A 325 -18.72 5.53 8.53
C VAL A 325 -17.55 6.36 8.04
N HIS A 326 -16.54 5.69 7.51
CA HIS A 326 -15.38 6.32 6.89
C HIS A 326 -15.46 6.19 5.38
N ALA A 327 -14.71 7.04 4.65
CA ALA A 327 -14.55 6.86 3.22
C ALA A 327 -13.95 5.47 2.91
N PRO A 328 -14.49 4.76 1.92
CA PRO A 328 -13.93 3.48 1.51
C PRO A 328 -12.45 3.61 1.16
N GLN A 329 -11.62 2.65 1.58
CA GLN A 329 -10.18 2.71 1.31
C GLN A 329 -9.88 2.82 -0.19
N HIS A 330 -10.67 2.19 -1.05
CA HIS A 330 -10.51 2.27 -2.50
C HIS A 330 -10.84 3.65 -3.11
N THR A 331 -11.34 4.61 -2.34
CA THR A 331 -11.50 6.01 -2.78
C THR A 331 -10.36 6.92 -2.30
N HIS A 332 -9.47 6.41 -1.43
CA HIS A 332 -8.28 7.14 -1.04
C HIS A 332 -7.22 7.04 -2.14
N PRO A 333 -6.44 8.09 -2.40
CA PRO A 333 -5.41 8.07 -3.45
C PRO A 333 -4.32 7.03 -3.26
N HIS A 334 -3.82 6.82 -2.03
CA HIS A 334 -2.75 5.87 -1.72
C HIS A 334 -1.54 5.98 -2.67
N PRO A 335 -0.97 7.17 -2.92
CA PRO A 335 0.02 7.35 -3.97
C PRO A 335 1.26 6.48 -3.76
N SER A 336 1.75 5.85 -4.83
CA SER A 336 2.95 5.03 -4.82
C SER A 336 3.79 5.30 -6.06
N PHE A 337 5.13 5.33 -5.90
CA PHE A 337 6.03 5.51 -7.03
C PHE A 337 6.14 4.26 -7.90
N ALA A 338 6.27 4.48 -9.21
CA ALA A 338 6.83 3.47 -10.09
C ALA A 338 8.30 3.20 -9.73
N PRO A 339 8.82 1.98 -9.97
CA PRO A 339 10.18 1.60 -9.60
C PRO A 339 11.28 2.50 -10.16
N ASP A 340 11.07 3.05 -11.35
CA ASP A 340 11.98 3.99 -12.01
C ASP A 340 11.83 5.45 -11.55
N GLY A 341 10.85 5.73 -10.68
CA GLY A 341 10.55 7.06 -10.16
C GLY A 341 9.89 8.01 -11.16
N SER A 342 9.63 7.58 -12.39
CA SER A 342 9.08 8.45 -13.46
C SER A 342 7.59 8.77 -13.31
N ARG A 343 6.89 8.02 -12.47
CA ARG A 343 5.43 8.11 -12.30
C ARG A 343 5.03 7.87 -10.87
N VAL A 344 3.85 8.37 -10.54
CA VAL A 344 3.11 8.03 -9.33
C VAL A 344 1.78 7.42 -9.76
N VAL A 345 1.48 6.22 -9.27
CA VAL A 345 0.16 5.59 -9.39
C VAL A 345 -0.71 6.01 -8.20
N PHE A 346 -1.99 6.22 -8.44
CA PHE A 346 -2.96 6.54 -7.40
C PHE A 346 -4.36 6.08 -7.79
N THR A 347 -5.25 6.01 -6.81
CA THR A 347 -6.67 5.71 -7.01
C THR A 347 -7.51 6.98 -6.85
N SER A 348 -8.57 7.11 -7.63
CA SER A 348 -9.56 8.18 -7.49
C SER A 348 -10.92 7.76 -8.04
N ASP A 349 -11.97 8.19 -7.38
CA ASP A 349 -13.36 8.01 -7.81
C ASP A 349 -13.95 9.25 -8.50
N ARG A 350 -13.10 10.15 -9.03
CA ARG A 350 -13.49 11.39 -9.71
C ARG A 350 -14.44 11.20 -10.89
N THR A 351 -14.50 9.99 -11.46
CA THR A 351 -15.39 9.63 -12.60
C THR A 351 -16.61 8.82 -12.16
N GLY A 352 -16.89 8.74 -10.86
CA GLY A 352 -18.06 8.05 -10.27
C GLY A 352 -17.75 6.67 -9.71
N PHE A 353 -16.73 6.00 -10.21
CA PHE A 353 -16.17 4.75 -9.64
C PHE A 353 -14.70 4.95 -9.34
N ALA A 354 -14.21 4.24 -8.33
CA ALA A 354 -12.78 4.20 -8.06
C ALA A 354 -12.04 3.60 -9.27
N GLN A 355 -11.06 4.33 -9.79
CA GLN A 355 -10.26 3.98 -10.95
C GLN A 355 -8.78 4.16 -10.66
N VAL A 356 -7.93 3.42 -11.35
CA VAL A 356 -6.47 3.56 -11.28
C VAL A 356 -6.00 4.66 -12.21
N TYR A 357 -5.15 5.54 -11.69
CA TYR A 357 -4.53 6.65 -12.40
C TYR A 357 -3.02 6.64 -12.25
N GLU A 358 -2.34 7.26 -13.18
CA GLU A 358 -0.92 7.60 -13.12
C GLU A 358 -0.72 9.08 -13.39
N VAL A 359 0.25 9.69 -12.74
CA VAL A 359 0.74 11.02 -13.07
C VAL A 359 2.24 10.96 -13.32
N THR A 360 2.72 11.63 -14.35
CA THR A 360 4.14 11.72 -14.67
C THR A 360 4.84 12.64 -13.66
N VAL A 361 5.97 12.20 -13.14
CA VAL A 361 6.88 13.02 -12.34
C VAL A 361 7.83 13.73 -13.31
N GLY A 362 7.87 15.05 -13.28
CA GLY A 362 8.72 15.84 -14.17
C GLY A 362 10.21 15.63 -13.91
N GLU A 363 11.03 15.88 -14.93
CA GLU A 363 12.50 15.75 -14.83
C GLU A 363 13.11 16.64 -13.75
N GLU A 364 12.46 17.76 -13.43
CA GLU A 364 12.85 18.67 -12.34
C GLU A 364 12.77 18.03 -10.95
N PHE A 365 12.11 16.88 -10.84
CA PHE A 365 12.00 16.10 -9.60
C PHE A 365 12.76 14.76 -9.66
N ALA A 366 13.48 14.51 -10.75
CA ALA A 366 14.20 13.27 -10.99
C ALA A 366 15.44 13.10 -10.06
#